data_b2872507a5f9b606fec6b1423fd353c8
#
_entry.id   b2872507a5f9b606fec6b1423fd353c8
#
_cell.length_a   1.000
_cell.length_b   1.000
_cell.length_c   1.000
_cell.angle_alpha   90.00
_cell.angle_beta   90.00
_cell.angle_gamma   90.00
#
_symmetry.space_group_name_H-M   'P 1'
#
loop_
_entity.id
_entity.type
_entity.pdbx_description
1 polymer ?
#
loop_
_entity_poly.entity_id
_entity_poly.type
_entity_poly.pdbx_seq_one_letter_code
_entity_poly.pdbx_strand_id
1 'polypeptide(L)'
;VTVFIGVETGIGSHTEAGQRAIDRTLRLVRQDESRMHLVLEVEDFHRARDAGKLGVVMAFQNATPFGDDLGLVDSFRALGIRCVQITYNQRNLAADGCLEPEGGGLSLYGVELLHALQDAGIAVDLSHVGDNSVDHAIRVAQRPPAFTHSNARKLCDNTRNKTDDHILAVTRGGGVIGLN
;
A
#
# COMPACT_ATOMS: atom_id res chain seq x y z
N VAL A 1 -3.28 -12.33 12.08
CA VAL A 1 -3.23 -12.27 10.60
C VAL A 1 -3.78 -10.92 10.18
N THR A 2 -3.02 -10.17 9.40
CA THR A 2 -3.47 -8.90 8.84
C THR A 2 -4.06 -9.16 7.45
N VAL A 3 -5.27 -8.71 7.21
CA VAL A 3 -5.91 -8.80 5.90
C VAL A 3 -5.85 -7.42 5.25
N PHE A 4 -5.18 -7.34 4.10
CA PHE A 4 -5.26 -6.17 3.23
C PHE A 4 -6.56 -6.26 2.43
N ILE A 5 -7.40 -5.26 2.55
CA ILE A 5 -8.59 -5.13 1.71
C ILE A 5 -8.20 -4.19 0.58
N GLY A 6 -7.81 -4.78 -0.55
CA GLY A 6 -7.53 -4.04 -1.76
C GLY A 6 -8.82 -3.43 -2.30
N VAL A 7 -8.77 -2.17 -2.67
CA VAL A 7 -9.78 -1.55 -3.53
C VAL A 7 -9.26 -1.70 -4.94
N GLU A 8 -9.79 -2.66 -5.68
CA GLU A 8 -9.60 -2.70 -7.13
C GLU A 8 -10.30 -1.48 -7.72
N THR A 9 -9.49 -0.58 -8.21
CA THR A 9 -9.98 0.60 -8.91
C THR A 9 -9.68 0.41 -10.39
N GLY A 10 -10.72 0.18 -11.17
CA GLY A 10 -10.64 0.27 -12.62
C GLY A 10 -10.28 1.69 -13.10
N ILE A 11 -10.22 1.91 -14.40
CA ILE A 11 -9.99 3.24 -14.99
C ILE A 11 -11.20 4.13 -14.70
N GLY A 12 -11.03 5.21 -13.94
CA GLY A 12 -12.06 6.21 -13.65
C GLY A 12 -12.01 6.78 -12.22
N SER A 13 -12.72 7.86 -11.92
CA SER A 13 -12.69 8.54 -10.61
C SER A 13 -12.96 7.59 -9.45
N HIS A 14 -12.05 7.57 -8.53
CA HIS A 14 -11.97 6.43 -7.66
C HIS A 14 -12.03 6.82 -6.20
N THR A 15 -12.11 8.12 -5.90
CA THR A 15 -12.33 8.64 -4.55
C THR A 15 -13.59 8.06 -3.94
N GLU A 16 -14.72 8.12 -4.66
CA GLU A 16 -15.98 7.51 -4.20
C GLU A 16 -15.89 5.97 -4.10
N ALA A 17 -15.18 5.32 -5.01
CA ALA A 17 -14.97 3.88 -4.93
C ALA A 17 -14.14 3.52 -3.69
N GLY A 18 -13.10 4.30 -3.40
CA GLY A 18 -12.32 4.19 -2.16
C GLY A 18 -13.18 4.35 -0.91
N GLN A 19 -14.01 5.39 -0.85
CA GLN A 19 -14.93 5.62 0.26
C GLN A 19 -15.93 4.47 0.45
N ARG A 20 -16.56 4.00 -0.63
CA ARG A 20 -17.48 2.82 -0.58
C ARG A 20 -16.79 1.56 -0.06
N ALA A 21 -15.53 1.33 -0.44
CA ALA A 21 -14.79 0.17 0.04
C ALA A 21 -14.43 0.29 1.53
N ILE A 22 -14.05 1.47 1.99
CA ILE A 22 -13.84 1.75 3.42
C ILE A 22 -15.14 1.48 4.19
N ASP A 23 -16.27 2.06 3.77
CA ASP A 23 -17.57 1.87 4.41
C ASP A 23 -17.98 0.40 4.48
N ARG A 24 -17.76 -0.35 3.39
CA ARG A 24 -18.02 -1.79 3.35
C ARG A 24 -17.18 -2.54 4.38
N THR A 25 -15.89 -2.23 4.47
CA THR A 25 -14.97 -2.85 5.40
C THR A 25 -15.34 -2.55 6.84
N LEU A 26 -15.62 -1.29 7.15
CA LEU A 26 -16.03 -0.88 8.49
C LEU A 26 -17.35 -1.57 8.91
N ARG A 27 -18.30 -1.73 7.99
CA ARG A 27 -19.52 -2.51 8.26
C ARG A 27 -19.21 -3.98 8.55
N LEU A 28 -18.34 -4.62 7.79
CA LEU A 28 -17.95 -6.02 8.03
C LEU A 28 -17.30 -6.19 9.39
N VAL A 29 -16.37 -5.31 9.77
CA VAL A 29 -15.70 -5.37 11.08
C VAL A 29 -16.73 -5.19 12.22
N ARG A 30 -17.66 -4.23 12.09
CA ARG A 30 -18.72 -4.02 13.09
C ARG A 30 -19.70 -5.18 13.20
N GLN A 31 -20.02 -5.85 12.10
CA GLN A 31 -20.91 -7.03 12.11
C GLN A 31 -20.31 -8.24 12.83
N ASP A 32 -18.98 -8.30 12.89
CA ASP A 32 -18.28 -9.43 13.50
C ASP A 32 -17.17 -8.98 14.48
N GLU A 33 -17.50 -8.03 15.33
CA GLU A 33 -16.58 -7.52 16.36
C GLU A 33 -16.09 -8.60 17.33
N SER A 34 -16.80 -9.72 17.42
CA SER A 34 -16.34 -10.85 18.24
C SER A 34 -15.08 -11.51 17.67
N ARG A 35 -14.88 -11.48 16.35
CA ARG A 35 -13.75 -12.13 15.65
C ARG A 35 -12.79 -11.16 14.98
N MET A 36 -13.20 -9.91 14.76
CA MET A 36 -12.39 -8.91 14.06
C MET A 36 -12.07 -7.72 14.95
N HIS A 37 -10.92 -7.10 14.71
CA HIS A 37 -10.49 -5.86 15.34
C HIS A 37 -9.87 -4.94 14.29
N LEU A 38 -10.40 -3.73 14.15
CA LEU A 38 -9.83 -2.74 13.23
C LEU A 38 -8.51 -2.22 13.80
N VAL A 39 -7.46 -2.29 13.01
CA VAL A 39 -6.13 -1.83 13.39
C VAL A 39 -5.94 -0.41 12.88
N LEU A 40 -5.89 0.53 13.82
CA LEU A 40 -5.66 1.94 13.54
C LEU A 40 -4.30 2.42 14.08
N GLU A 41 -3.81 1.77 15.13
CA GLU A 41 -2.51 2.07 15.74
C GLU A 41 -1.74 0.76 16.01
N VAL A 42 -0.44 0.88 16.29
CA VAL A 42 0.44 -0.30 16.50
C VAL A 42 -0.08 -1.18 17.65
N GLU A 43 -0.59 -0.58 18.71
CA GLU A 43 -1.15 -1.27 19.86
C GLU A 43 -2.36 -2.15 19.52
N ASP A 44 -3.08 -1.83 18.46
CA ASP A 44 -4.24 -2.62 18.03
C ASP A 44 -3.85 -4.02 17.52
N PHE A 45 -2.62 -4.18 17.00
CA PHE A 45 -2.09 -5.51 16.68
C PHE A 45 -1.99 -6.39 17.93
N HIS A 46 -1.51 -5.82 19.03
CA HIS A 46 -1.42 -6.52 20.31
C HIS A 46 -2.81 -6.81 20.88
N ARG A 47 -3.71 -5.82 20.86
CA ARG A 47 -5.10 -5.98 21.29
C ARG A 47 -5.83 -7.08 20.52
N ALA A 48 -5.70 -7.10 19.19
CA ALA A 48 -6.30 -8.12 18.35
C ALA A 48 -5.75 -9.51 18.70
N ARG A 49 -4.42 -9.66 18.79
CA ARG A 49 -3.76 -10.91 19.14
C ARG A 49 -4.19 -11.41 20.51
N ASP A 50 -4.11 -10.56 21.53
CA ASP A 50 -4.39 -10.95 22.93
C ASP A 50 -5.86 -11.31 23.14
N ALA A 51 -6.76 -10.72 22.33
CA ALA A 51 -8.18 -11.06 22.29
C ALA A 51 -8.51 -12.26 21.36
N GLY A 52 -7.52 -12.87 20.70
CA GLY A 52 -7.75 -13.96 19.74
C GLY A 52 -8.54 -13.53 18.49
N LYS A 53 -8.50 -12.25 18.15
CA LYS A 53 -9.23 -11.67 17.00
C LYS A 53 -8.33 -11.49 15.78
N LEU A 54 -8.95 -11.45 14.60
CA LEU A 54 -8.31 -11.04 13.37
C LEU A 54 -8.09 -9.52 13.37
N GLY A 55 -6.83 -9.08 13.34
CA GLY A 55 -6.51 -7.68 13.11
C GLY A 55 -6.74 -7.31 11.64
N VAL A 56 -7.54 -6.29 11.37
CA VAL A 56 -7.88 -5.80 10.03
C VAL A 56 -7.20 -4.46 9.79
N VAL A 57 -6.23 -4.42 8.89
CA VAL A 57 -5.61 -3.18 8.39
C VAL A 57 -6.26 -2.80 7.07
N MET A 58 -6.82 -1.60 6.98
CA MET A 58 -7.36 -1.11 5.72
C MET A 58 -6.25 -0.53 4.85
N ALA A 59 -6.17 -1.02 3.62
CA ALA A 59 -5.18 -0.60 2.64
C ALA A 59 -5.80 -0.33 1.27
N PHE A 60 -5.25 0.66 0.56
CA PHE A 60 -5.50 0.80 -0.89
C PHE A 60 -4.45 0.03 -1.68
N GLN A 61 -4.88 -0.80 -2.62
CA GLN A 61 -3.99 -1.54 -3.53
C GLN A 61 -3.61 -0.72 -4.79
N ASN A 62 -3.99 0.54 -4.83
CA ASN A 62 -3.63 1.52 -5.86
C ASN A 62 -3.85 2.93 -5.31
N ALA A 63 -3.04 3.89 -5.70
CA ALA A 63 -3.18 5.29 -5.28
C ALA A 63 -4.25 6.07 -6.06
N THR A 64 -4.94 5.48 -7.03
CA THR A 64 -5.98 6.14 -7.82
C THR A 64 -7.10 6.81 -7.02
N PRO A 65 -7.48 6.35 -5.79
CA PRO A 65 -8.47 7.07 -4.98
C PRO A 65 -8.08 8.51 -4.60
N PHE A 66 -6.79 8.86 -4.63
CA PHE A 66 -6.33 10.22 -4.35
C PHE A 66 -6.51 11.17 -5.55
N GLY A 67 -6.70 10.64 -6.78
CA GLY A 67 -6.72 11.48 -7.98
C GLY A 67 -5.44 12.31 -8.09
N ASP A 68 -5.59 13.62 -8.20
CA ASP A 68 -4.52 14.63 -8.16
C ASP A 68 -4.58 15.52 -6.89
N ASP A 69 -5.37 15.13 -5.89
CA ASP A 69 -5.60 15.88 -4.66
C ASP A 69 -4.89 15.23 -3.44
N LEU A 70 -3.73 15.77 -3.08
CA LEU A 70 -2.99 15.34 -1.89
C LEU A 70 -3.75 15.60 -0.56
N GLY A 71 -4.71 16.53 -0.54
CA GLY A 71 -5.53 16.79 0.65
C GLY A 71 -6.40 15.59 1.05
N LEU A 72 -6.62 14.64 0.14
CA LEU A 72 -7.33 13.40 0.45
C LEU A 72 -6.52 12.43 1.32
N VAL A 73 -5.21 12.62 1.47
CA VAL A 73 -4.35 11.76 2.31
C VAL A 73 -4.83 11.81 3.77
N ASP A 74 -4.99 13.00 4.33
CA ASP A 74 -5.47 13.16 5.71
C ASP A 74 -6.91 12.63 5.88
N SER A 75 -7.76 12.86 4.87
CA SER A 75 -9.14 12.37 4.88
C SER A 75 -9.20 10.84 4.93
N PHE A 76 -8.44 10.15 4.09
CA PHE A 76 -8.38 8.69 4.09
C PHE A 76 -7.67 8.13 5.33
N ARG A 77 -6.64 8.82 5.84
CA ARG A 77 -6.01 8.48 7.13
C ARG A 77 -7.02 8.52 8.27
N ALA A 78 -7.84 9.58 8.32
CA ALA A 78 -8.90 9.72 9.33
C ALA A 78 -9.98 8.64 9.20
N LEU A 79 -10.31 8.21 7.97
CA LEU A 79 -11.22 7.10 7.69
C LEU A 79 -10.61 5.72 7.99
N GLY A 80 -9.33 5.65 8.36
CA GLY A 80 -8.69 4.43 8.84
C GLY A 80 -7.76 3.72 7.85
N ILE A 81 -7.43 4.32 6.70
CA ILE A 81 -6.39 3.78 5.80
C ILE A 81 -5.04 3.86 6.49
N ARG A 82 -4.28 2.76 6.46
CA ARG A 82 -2.97 2.64 7.11
C ARG A 82 -1.86 2.16 6.18
N CYS A 83 -2.22 1.73 4.98
CA CYS A 83 -1.25 1.32 3.97
C CYS A 83 -1.77 1.70 2.58
N VAL A 84 -0.88 2.14 1.70
CA VAL A 84 -1.20 2.49 0.32
C VAL A 84 -0.13 1.92 -0.61
N GLN A 85 -0.55 1.12 -1.55
CA GLN A 85 0.25 0.70 -2.68
C GLN A 85 0.19 1.80 -3.75
N ILE A 86 1.35 2.27 -4.20
CA ILE A 86 1.46 3.44 -5.08
C ILE A 86 0.78 3.21 -6.43
N THR A 87 0.99 2.04 -7.04
CA THR A 87 0.30 1.65 -8.27
C THR A 87 0.04 0.15 -8.29
N TYR A 88 -0.98 -0.27 -9.04
CA TYR A 88 -1.20 -1.69 -9.28
C TYR A 88 -0.32 -2.17 -10.46
N ASN A 89 -0.83 -2.93 -11.39
CA ASN A 89 -0.02 -3.49 -12.48
C ASN A 89 0.35 -2.49 -13.58
N GLN A 90 -0.46 -1.47 -13.77
CA GLN A 90 -0.35 -0.48 -14.84
C GLN A 90 0.06 0.88 -14.27
N ARG A 91 0.42 1.79 -15.18
CA ARG A 91 0.73 3.18 -14.87
C ARG A 91 -0.49 3.92 -14.31
N ASN A 92 -0.25 4.75 -13.29
CA ASN A 92 -1.19 5.76 -12.83
C ASN A 92 -0.51 7.14 -12.77
N LEU A 93 -1.14 8.13 -12.14
CA LEU A 93 -0.56 9.48 -12.01
C LEU A 93 0.75 9.50 -11.20
N ALA A 94 0.93 8.55 -10.28
CA ALA A 94 2.07 8.57 -9.36
C ALA A 94 3.28 7.78 -9.89
N ALA A 95 3.05 6.62 -10.54
CA ALA A 95 4.14 5.69 -10.87
C ALA A 95 3.76 4.70 -11.97
N ASP A 96 4.76 3.96 -12.43
CA ASP A 96 4.60 2.83 -13.32
C ASP A 96 4.42 1.52 -12.53
N GLY A 97 3.47 0.70 -12.98
CA GLY A 97 3.27 -0.65 -12.46
C GLY A 97 4.21 -1.66 -13.12
N CYS A 98 4.23 -2.87 -12.57
CA CYS A 98 5.15 -3.93 -12.99
C CYS A 98 4.89 -4.51 -14.39
N LEU A 99 3.76 -4.20 -15.01
CA LEU A 99 3.45 -4.61 -16.39
C LEU A 99 3.75 -3.52 -17.43
N GLU A 100 4.24 -2.35 -17.01
CA GLU A 100 4.68 -1.33 -17.97
C GLU A 100 6.01 -1.76 -18.61
N PRO A 101 6.07 -1.81 -19.95
CA PRO A 101 7.26 -2.32 -20.65
C PRO A 101 8.48 -1.40 -20.48
N GLU A 102 8.24 -0.09 -20.34
CA GLU A 102 9.27 0.92 -20.10
C GLU A 102 8.82 1.82 -18.95
N GLY A 103 9.48 1.71 -17.81
CA GLY A 103 9.14 2.50 -16.61
C GLY A 103 9.98 3.76 -16.49
N GLY A 104 9.32 4.91 -16.21
CA GLY A 104 9.96 6.21 -15.99
C GLY A 104 10.28 6.56 -14.53
N GLY A 105 9.88 5.70 -13.58
CA GLY A 105 9.98 5.98 -12.15
C GLY A 105 8.72 6.65 -11.58
N LEU A 106 8.85 7.28 -10.43
CA LEU A 106 7.78 8.11 -9.88
C LEU A 106 7.65 9.41 -10.69
N SER A 107 6.42 9.86 -10.90
CA SER A 107 6.17 11.22 -11.35
C SER A 107 6.49 12.26 -10.25
N LEU A 108 6.50 13.55 -10.56
CA LEU A 108 6.62 14.61 -9.54
C LEU A 108 5.50 14.48 -8.50
N TYR A 109 4.26 14.30 -8.96
CA TYR A 109 3.11 14.02 -8.10
C TYR A 109 3.33 12.75 -7.24
N GLY A 110 3.90 11.70 -7.83
CA GLY A 110 4.19 10.44 -7.12
C GLY A 110 5.17 10.62 -5.97
N VAL A 111 6.16 11.49 -6.12
CA VAL A 111 7.10 11.84 -5.04
C VAL A 111 6.37 12.61 -3.92
N GLU A 112 5.57 13.61 -4.29
CA GLU A 112 4.78 14.40 -3.32
C GLU A 112 3.77 13.52 -2.57
N LEU A 113 3.07 12.63 -3.29
CA LEU A 113 2.14 11.68 -2.67
C LEU A 113 2.85 10.72 -1.71
N LEU A 114 4.03 10.18 -2.10
CA LEU A 114 4.81 9.30 -1.24
C LEU A 114 5.17 10.01 0.08
N HIS A 115 5.64 11.25 0.00
CA HIS A 115 5.98 12.03 1.19
C HIS A 115 4.74 12.33 2.04
N ALA A 116 3.64 12.77 1.42
CA ALA A 116 2.38 13.05 2.13
C ALA A 116 1.84 11.80 2.87
N LEU A 117 1.89 10.62 2.24
CA LEU A 117 1.53 9.35 2.88
C LEU A 117 2.41 9.07 4.10
N GLN A 118 3.73 9.24 3.97
CA GLN A 118 4.68 9.00 5.07
C GLN A 118 4.54 10.00 6.21
N ASP A 119 4.28 11.26 5.91
CA ASP A 119 4.03 12.32 6.91
C ASP A 119 2.73 12.06 7.68
N ALA A 120 1.69 11.58 7.00
CA ALA A 120 0.45 11.15 7.62
C ALA A 120 0.55 9.82 8.40
N GLY A 121 1.71 9.16 8.40
CA GLY A 121 1.90 7.87 9.05
C GLY A 121 1.19 6.70 8.35
N ILE A 122 1.03 6.79 7.03
CA ILE A 122 0.52 5.72 6.17
C ILE A 122 1.71 4.96 5.58
N ALA A 123 1.74 3.64 5.74
CA ALA A 123 2.78 2.80 5.17
C ALA A 123 2.68 2.77 3.64
N VAL A 124 3.83 2.86 2.98
CA VAL A 124 3.93 2.78 1.52
C VAL A 124 4.26 1.36 1.10
N ASP A 125 3.40 0.78 0.25
CA ASP A 125 3.59 -0.54 -0.34
C ASP A 125 4.05 -0.43 -1.80
N LEU A 126 5.12 -1.12 -2.14
CA LEU A 126 5.73 -1.15 -3.47
C LEU A 126 5.52 -2.49 -4.18
N SER A 127 4.58 -3.32 -3.74
CA SER A 127 4.42 -4.71 -4.21
C SER A 127 4.22 -4.83 -5.72
N HIS A 128 3.30 -4.11 -6.33
CA HIS A 128 3.02 -4.14 -7.79
C HIS A 128 3.77 -3.08 -8.59
N VAL A 129 4.59 -2.28 -7.93
CA VAL A 129 5.30 -1.16 -8.54
C VAL A 129 6.41 -1.68 -9.45
N GLY A 130 6.60 -1.06 -10.62
CA GLY A 130 7.65 -1.40 -11.60
C GLY A 130 9.05 -1.04 -11.09
N ASP A 131 10.08 -1.70 -11.61
CA ASP A 131 11.44 -1.62 -11.08
C ASP A 131 11.99 -0.20 -10.95
N ASN A 132 11.93 0.61 -12.02
CA ASN A 132 12.42 1.99 -11.98
C ASN A 132 11.66 2.85 -10.97
N SER A 133 10.37 2.58 -10.78
CA SER A 133 9.56 3.26 -9.76
C SER A 133 9.89 2.81 -8.34
N VAL A 134 10.23 1.52 -8.15
CA VAL A 134 10.72 0.99 -6.88
C VAL A 134 12.06 1.64 -6.52
N ASP A 135 13.02 1.68 -7.45
CA ASP A 135 14.31 2.32 -7.25
C ASP A 135 14.17 3.80 -6.90
N HIS A 136 13.27 4.49 -7.61
CA HIS A 136 13.02 5.91 -7.33
C HIS A 136 12.37 6.10 -5.96
N ALA A 137 11.35 5.31 -5.63
CA ALA A 137 10.66 5.36 -4.33
C ALA A 137 11.61 5.11 -3.16
N ILE A 138 12.48 4.10 -3.25
CA ILE A 138 13.47 3.79 -2.21
C ILE A 138 14.43 4.96 -1.99
N ARG A 139 14.87 5.63 -3.07
CA ARG A 139 15.80 6.78 -2.96
C ARG A 139 15.19 8.01 -2.29
N VAL A 140 13.88 8.27 -2.53
CA VAL A 140 13.23 9.49 -2.03
C VAL A 140 12.44 9.27 -0.74
N ALA A 141 12.20 8.02 -0.35
CA ALA A 141 11.43 7.69 0.84
C ALA A 141 12.13 8.20 2.11
N GLN A 142 11.36 8.87 2.98
CA GLN A 142 11.81 9.35 4.29
C GLN A 142 11.69 8.26 5.37
N ARG A 143 10.82 7.27 5.15
CA ARG A 143 10.59 6.10 6.00
C ARG A 143 10.66 4.84 5.16
N PRO A 144 11.05 3.69 5.73
CA PRO A 144 11.17 2.44 4.98
C PRO A 144 9.83 2.07 4.33
N PRO A 145 9.78 1.87 2.99
CA PRO A 145 8.61 1.26 2.36
C PRO A 145 8.59 -0.25 2.61
N ALA A 146 7.51 -0.90 2.18
CA ALA A 146 7.37 -2.35 2.29
C ALA A 146 7.02 -2.99 0.93
N PHE A 147 7.27 -4.28 0.82
CA PHE A 147 6.62 -5.15 -0.15
C PHE A 147 5.64 -6.03 0.62
N THR A 148 4.37 -5.66 0.67
CA THR A 148 3.40 -6.37 1.50
C THR A 148 3.11 -7.78 1.00
N HIS A 149 3.28 -8.04 -0.32
CA HIS A 149 3.02 -9.32 -0.97
C HIS A 149 3.82 -9.46 -2.27
N SER A 150 5.05 -9.93 -2.18
CA SER A 150 5.94 -10.16 -3.33
C SER A 150 6.85 -11.35 -3.08
N ASN A 151 7.39 -11.92 -4.17
CA ASN A 151 8.36 -13.01 -4.10
C ASN A 151 9.71 -12.57 -4.69
N ALA A 152 10.75 -13.38 -4.52
CA ALA A 152 12.06 -13.13 -5.09
C ALA A 152 12.07 -13.48 -6.60
N ARG A 153 12.49 -12.55 -7.46
CA ARG A 153 12.57 -12.74 -8.91
C ARG A 153 13.57 -13.84 -9.28
N LYS A 154 14.63 -13.96 -8.50
CA LYS A 154 15.65 -15.00 -8.69
C LYS A 154 15.08 -16.42 -8.61
N LEU A 155 13.99 -16.64 -7.86
CA LEU A 155 13.33 -17.94 -7.76
C LEU A 155 12.29 -18.16 -8.85
N CYS A 156 11.66 -17.07 -9.31
CA CYS A 156 10.69 -17.12 -10.40
C CYS A 156 10.79 -15.80 -11.18
N ASP A 157 11.31 -15.86 -12.39
CA ASP A 157 11.52 -14.70 -13.26
C ASP A 157 10.18 -14.16 -13.77
N ASN A 158 9.67 -13.20 -13.04
CA ASN A 158 8.41 -12.50 -13.32
C ASN A 158 8.56 -11.04 -12.92
N THR A 159 8.09 -10.12 -13.75
CA THR A 159 8.16 -8.67 -13.48
C THR A 159 7.43 -8.25 -12.19
N ARG A 160 6.47 -9.06 -11.74
CA ARG A 160 5.76 -8.85 -10.46
C ARG A 160 6.65 -9.12 -9.25
N ASN A 161 7.68 -9.97 -9.39
CA ASN A 161 8.62 -10.32 -8.34
C ASN A 161 9.73 -9.27 -8.22
N LYS A 162 10.32 -9.15 -7.04
CA LYS A 162 11.33 -8.15 -6.73
C LYS A 162 12.74 -8.71 -6.91
N THR A 163 13.65 -7.86 -7.39
CA THR A 163 15.07 -8.22 -7.51
C THR A 163 15.69 -8.38 -6.12
N ASP A 164 16.82 -9.12 -6.04
CA ASP A 164 17.56 -9.24 -4.79
C ASP A 164 18.00 -7.85 -4.26
N ASP A 165 18.36 -6.92 -5.17
CA ASP A 165 18.75 -5.55 -4.81
C ASP A 165 17.60 -4.77 -4.18
N HIS A 166 16.39 -4.86 -4.74
CA HIS A 166 15.19 -4.24 -4.15
C HIS A 166 14.87 -4.80 -2.77
N ILE A 167 14.94 -6.13 -2.61
CA ILE A 167 14.70 -6.81 -1.33
C ILE A 167 15.71 -6.34 -0.29
N LEU A 168 16.99 -6.33 -0.66
CA LEU A 168 18.06 -5.88 0.23
C LEU A 168 17.95 -4.39 0.58
N ALA A 169 17.62 -3.53 -0.39
CA ALA A 169 17.47 -2.10 -0.15
C ALA A 169 16.34 -1.80 0.83
N VAL A 170 15.18 -2.41 0.65
CA VAL A 170 14.03 -2.23 1.56
C VAL A 170 14.33 -2.79 2.94
N THR A 171 14.87 -4.01 3.06
CA THR A 171 15.10 -4.66 4.36
C THR A 171 16.25 -4.00 5.13
N ARG A 172 17.33 -3.55 4.47
CA ARG A 172 18.40 -2.78 5.12
C ARG A 172 17.92 -1.42 5.63
N GLY A 173 16.93 -0.82 4.97
CA GLY A 173 16.26 0.39 5.43
C GLY A 173 15.32 0.18 6.62
N GLY A 174 15.06 -1.06 7.05
CA GLY A 174 14.13 -1.41 8.12
C GLY A 174 12.71 -1.72 7.63
N GLY A 175 12.51 -1.82 6.31
CA GLY A 175 11.25 -2.27 5.72
C GLY A 175 11.11 -3.80 5.77
N VAL A 176 9.96 -4.29 5.31
CA VAL A 176 9.63 -5.72 5.34
C VAL A 176 9.15 -6.21 3.98
N ILE A 177 9.28 -7.50 3.76
CA ILE A 177 8.69 -8.20 2.61
C ILE A 177 7.77 -9.32 3.09
N GLY A 178 6.51 -9.30 2.66
CA GLY A 178 5.55 -10.39 2.79
C GLY A 178 5.65 -11.31 1.56
N LEU A 179 5.85 -12.58 1.79
CA LEU A 179 5.84 -13.61 0.74
C LEU A 179 4.42 -14.07 0.47
N ASN A 180 4.08 -14.37 -0.80
CA ASN A 180 2.77 -14.90 -1.23
C ASN A 180 2.92 -16.11 -2.16
#